data_2d3a45cfc5342eff063c25972780965d
#
_entry.id   2d3a45cfc5342eff063c25972780965d
#
_cell.length_a   1.000
_cell.length_b   1.000
_cell.length_c   1.000
_cell.angle_alpha   90.00
_cell.angle_beta   90.00
_cell.angle_gamma   90.00
#
_symmetry.space_group_name_H-M   'P 1'
#
loop_
_entity.id
_entity.type
_entity.pdbx_description
1 polymer ?
#
loop_
_entity_poly.entity_id
_entity_poly.type
_entity_poly.pdbx_seq_one_letter_code
_entity_poly.pdbx_strand_id
1 'polypeptide(L)'
;MMDDTEKNRIWQKITEYAEASASELSELRRDFHRHPEPGWMEFRTSGRIADLLHLYGCDEVLTDQQVCKAEARMGVPEGGGMTGVIGMLHCGMGPTVALRFDIDALPVRECEELDHFPAQEGFRSEHAGYMHACGHDGHITVGLGTAKLLCQMREQLHGTVKFIFQPAEEGVRGARAIVENGHLKDVDFLLAAHMYGGSEQHPCGICITAGHGLATTKLDVDFHGKASHAAAAPEQGNNALLAAATAVLNLQAIPRHGKADTRINVGKLVAGSGRNIICDAAHMELEVRGKTSEANQYMQTYAERIVKCAAEMHGCTVETHLMGTALSSSNSSELNERLEQVCAEQLKIPVWRDPEAFSNVSEDFSCMSEAVRSHGGQACYFLNVSRCSAPLHNDRFDFQEEALVNGVKAFCGVTAELLKT
;
A
#
# COMPACT_ATOMS: atom_id res chain seq x y z
N MET A 1 5.33 -17.68 -32.89
CA MET A 1 4.44 -18.43 -31.94
C MET A 1 5.27 -19.56 -31.34
N MET A 2 5.46 -19.51 -30.03
CA MET A 2 6.11 -20.59 -29.28
C MET A 2 5.35 -21.90 -29.47
N ASP A 3 6.07 -23.02 -29.65
CA ASP A 3 5.53 -24.39 -29.66
C ASP A 3 5.00 -24.75 -28.26
N ASP A 4 3.93 -25.57 -28.19
CA ASP A 4 3.34 -26.02 -26.92
C ASP A 4 4.35 -26.73 -25.99
N THR A 5 5.38 -27.35 -26.57
CA THR A 5 6.49 -27.95 -25.82
C THR A 5 7.35 -26.87 -25.12
N GLU A 6 7.55 -25.72 -25.75
CA GLU A 6 8.36 -24.62 -25.22
C GLU A 6 7.59 -23.86 -24.13
N LYS A 7 6.27 -23.67 -24.30
CA LYS A 7 5.38 -23.12 -23.26
C LYS A 7 5.39 -23.99 -22.00
N ASN A 8 5.27 -25.31 -22.13
CA ASN A 8 5.28 -26.23 -21.01
C ASN A 8 6.61 -26.17 -20.23
N ARG A 9 7.73 -25.91 -20.90
CA ARG A 9 9.05 -25.74 -20.26
C ARG A 9 9.13 -24.48 -19.39
N ILE A 10 8.49 -23.37 -19.79
CA ILE A 10 8.46 -22.13 -19.00
C ILE A 10 7.73 -22.37 -17.67
N TRP A 11 6.54 -22.97 -17.71
CA TRP A 11 5.75 -23.26 -16.51
C TRP A 11 6.46 -24.22 -15.56
N GLN A 12 7.08 -25.24 -16.12
CA GLN A 12 7.89 -26.19 -15.34
C GLN A 12 9.06 -25.48 -14.66
N LYS A 13 9.82 -24.65 -15.40
CA LYS A 13 10.94 -23.87 -14.86
C LYS A 13 10.52 -22.93 -13.73
N ILE A 14 9.39 -22.22 -13.90
CA ILE A 14 8.83 -21.33 -12.85
C ILE A 14 8.50 -22.16 -11.59
N THR A 15 7.82 -23.28 -11.76
CA THR A 15 7.43 -24.13 -10.64
C THR A 15 8.64 -24.69 -9.91
N GLU A 16 9.58 -25.33 -10.62
CA GLU A 16 10.78 -25.92 -10.05
C GLU A 16 11.66 -24.90 -9.33
N TYR A 17 11.83 -23.70 -9.94
CA TYR A 17 12.61 -22.63 -9.32
C TYR A 17 11.95 -22.14 -8.03
N ALA A 18 10.66 -21.82 -8.05
CA ALA A 18 9.96 -21.29 -6.88
C ALA A 18 9.97 -22.30 -5.72
N GLU A 19 9.75 -23.58 -6.01
CA GLU A 19 9.82 -24.66 -5.00
C GLU A 19 11.22 -24.86 -4.45
N ALA A 20 12.24 -24.85 -5.30
CA ALA A 20 13.63 -24.97 -4.89
C ALA A 20 14.11 -23.76 -4.06
N SER A 21 13.50 -22.60 -4.24
CA SER A 21 13.84 -21.37 -3.53
C SER A 21 13.14 -21.20 -2.17
N ALA A 22 12.27 -22.14 -1.76
CA ALA A 22 11.43 -21.97 -0.56
C ALA A 22 12.23 -21.60 0.70
N SER A 23 13.36 -22.26 0.98
CA SER A 23 14.21 -21.94 2.14
C SER A 23 14.83 -20.55 2.03
N GLU A 24 15.33 -20.16 0.85
CA GLU A 24 15.91 -18.84 0.61
C GLU A 24 14.85 -17.73 0.78
N LEU A 25 13.63 -17.95 0.28
CA LEU A 25 12.52 -17.02 0.46
C LEU A 25 12.15 -16.87 1.93
N SER A 26 12.11 -17.97 2.70
CA SER A 26 11.84 -17.90 4.15
C SER A 26 12.93 -17.12 4.88
N GLU A 27 14.20 -17.35 4.59
CA GLU A 27 15.32 -16.63 5.20
C GLU A 27 15.27 -15.13 4.88
N LEU A 28 14.94 -14.80 3.63
CA LEU A 28 14.82 -13.41 3.18
C LEU A 28 13.64 -12.70 3.84
N ARG A 29 12.47 -13.35 3.91
CA ARG A 29 11.30 -12.83 4.64
C ARG A 29 11.64 -12.56 6.09
N ARG A 30 12.29 -13.51 6.78
CA ARG A 30 12.66 -13.40 8.19
C ARG A 30 13.71 -12.31 8.44
N ASP A 31 14.58 -12.00 7.46
CA ASP A 31 15.50 -10.86 7.53
C ASP A 31 14.74 -9.53 7.52
N PHE A 32 13.77 -9.34 6.63
CA PHE A 32 12.94 -8.14 6.62
C PHE A 32 12.03 -8.06 7.84
N HIS A 33 11.45 -9.17 8.30
CA HIS A 33 10.60 -9.21 9.49
C HIS A 33 11.33 -8.76 10.75
N ARG A 34 12.60 -9.12 10.92
CA ARG A 34 13.44 -8.65 12.03
C ARG A 34 13.72 -7.15 12.02
N HIS A 35 13.67 -6.51 10.86
CA HIS A 35 14.07 -5.11 10.68
C HIS A 35 12.95 -4.27 10.08
N PRO A 36 11.77 -4.21 10.71
CA PRO A 36 10.66 -3.42 10.20
C PRO A 36 10.95 -1.92 10.30
N GLU A 37 10.65 -1.18 9.24
CA GLU A 37 10.81 0.26 9.16
C GLU A 37 9.48 0.90 8.73
N PRO A 38 9.01 1.96 9.42
CA PRO A 38 7.75 2.62 9.07
C PRO A 38 7.87 3.45 7.80
N GLY A 39 6.71 3.78 7.22
CA GLY A 39 6.61 4.53 5.98
C GLY A 39 7.41 5.83 5.97
N TRP A 40 8.17 6.06 4.90
CA TRP A 40 9.17 7.11 4.67
C TRP A 40 10.44 6.98 5.53
N MET A 41 10.62 5.88 6.22
CA MET A 41 11.83 5.58 7.00
C MET A 41 12.43 4.21 6.62
N GLU A 42 12.05 3.63 5.51
CA GLU A 42 12.47 2.31 5.00
C GLU A 42 13.89 2.36 4.38
N PHE A 43 14.84 2.96 5.11
CA PHE A 43 16.19 3.20 4.59
C PHE A 43 17.00 1.91 4.41
N ARG A 44 17.04 1.05 5.45
CA ARG A 44 17.70 -0.25 5.37
C ARG A 44 17.00 -1.16 4.37
N THR A 45 15.68 -1.20 4.43
CA THR A 45 14.84 -2.01 3.55
C THR A 45 15.07 -1.64 2.09
N SER A 46 15.02 -0.35 1.74
CA SER A 46 15.30 0.15 0.39
C SER A 46 16.72 -0.18 -0.05
N GLY A 47 17.72 0.05 0.80
CA GLY A 47 19.11 -0.28 0.50
C GLY A 47 19.31 -1.77 0.23
N ARG A 48 18.71 -2.65 1.07
CA ARG A 48 18.80 -4.10 0.90
C ARG A 48 18.13 -4.59 -0.37
N ILE A 49 16.97 -4.02 -0.73
CA ILE A 49 16.26 -4.31 -1.99
C ILE A 49 17.12 -3.90 -3.19
N ALA A 50 17.67 -2.69 -3.18
CA ALA A 50 18.49 -2.19 -4.27
C ALA A 50 19.73 -3.08 -4.51
N ASP A 51 20.45 -3.45 -3.45
CA ASP A 51 21.60 -4.36 -3.52
C ASP A 51 21.23 -5.70 -4.15
N LEU A 52 20.10 -6.29 -3.77
CA LEU A 52 19.64 -7.57 -4.31
C LEU A 52 19.19 -7.46 -5.77
N LEU A 53 18.53 -6.38 -6.18
CA LEU A 53 18.16 -6.16 -7.58
C LEU A 53 19.39 -6.01 -8.48
N HIS A 54 20.42 -5.30 -8.02
CA HIS A 54 21.71 -5.25 -8.71
C HIS A 54 22.36 -6.63 -8.81
N LEU A 55 22.38 -7.40 -7.72
CA LEU A 55 22.92 -8.75 -7.68
C LEU A 55 22.20 -9.71 -8.65
N TYR A 56 20.88 -9.58 -8.78
CA TYR A 56 20.06 -10.41 -9.67
C TYR A 56 20.17 -10.01 -11.14
N GLY A 57 20.78 -8.85 -11.44
CA GLY A 57 21.08 -8.40 -12.80
C GLY A 57 19.95 -7.58 -13.44
N CYS A 58 19.19 -6.81 -12.67
CA CYS A 58 18.36 -5.74 -13.22
C CYS A 58 19.22 -4.74 -13.98
N ASP A 59 18.73 -4.25 -15.13
CA ASP A 59 19.48 -3.33 -15.99
C ASP A 59 19.59 -1.94 -15.39
N GLU A 60 18.54 -1.51 -14.67
CA GLU A 60 18.49 -0.25 -13.95
C GLU A 60 17.89 -0.49 -12.56
N VAL A 61 18.42 0.22 -11.56
CA VAL A 61 17.88 0.24 -10.20
C VAL A 61 17.82 1.69 -9.74
N LEU A 62 16.62 2.20 -9.61
CA LEU A 62 16.33 3.57 -9.18
C LEU A 62 16.07 3.60 -7.68
N THR A 63 16.61 4.60 -7.00
CA THR A 63 16.44 4.84 -5.55
C THR A 63 16.15 6.30 -5.27
N ASP A 64 15.75 6.61 -4.05
CA ASP A 64 15.61 7.97 -3.54
C ASP A 64 14.69 8.86 -4.40
N GLN A 65 15.20 10.04 -4.80
CA GLN A 65 14.46 11.01 -5.61
C GLN A 65 14.11 10.51 -7.01
N GLN A 66 14.78 9.45 -7.48
CA GLN A 66 14.44 8.84 -8.76
C GLN A 66 13.13 8.06 -8.67
N VAL A 67 12.73 7.57 -7.51
CA VAL A 67 11.51 6.78 -7.31
C VAL A 67 10.30 7.65 -7.02
N CYS A 68 10.39 8.53 -6.04
CA CYS A 68 9.28 9.34 -5.55
C CYS A 68 9.48 10.83 -5.84
N LYS A 69 8.41 11.51 -6.27
CA LYS A 69 8.39 12.96 -6.35
C LYS A 69 8.26 13.56 -4.95
N ALA A 70 9.22 14.38 -4.56
CA ALA A 70 9.34 14.91 -3.20
C ALA A 70 8.08 15.66 -2.72
N GLU A 71 7.53 16.52 -3.58
CA GLU A 71 6.38 17.37 -3.28
C GLU A 71 5.05 16.60 -3.22
N ALA A 72 5.02 15.36 -3.73
CA ALA A 72 3.84 14.53 -3.74
C ALA A 72 3.79 13.52 -2.57
N ARG A 73 4.82 13.51 -1.71
CA ARG A 73 4.84 12.67 -0.51
C ARG A 73 3.87 13.24 0.53
N MET A 74 3.13 12.37 1.18
CA MET A 74 2.14 12.71 2.19
C MET A 74 2.55 12.12 3.54
N GLY A 75 2.21 12.82 4.64
CA GLY A 75 2.42 12.33 6.00
C GLY A 75 3.87 11.91 6.30
N VAL A 76 4.84 12.67 5.83
CA VAL A 76 6.26 12.38 6.08
C VAL A 76 6.58 12.68 7.54
N PRO A 77 7.04 11.68 8.33
CA PRO A 77 7.40 11.92 9.72
C PRO A 77 8.69 12.71 9.86
N GLU A 78 8.94 13.23 11.07
CA GLU A 78 10.24 13.81 11.41
C GLU A 78 11.37 12.77 11.20
N GLY A 79 12.42 13.16 10.50
CA GLY A 79 13.51 12.24 10.11
C GLY A 79 13.20 11.37 8.89
N GLY A 80 12.00 11.45 8.32
CA GLY A 80 11.63 10.72 7.11
C GLY A 80 12.38 11.21 5.88
N GLY A 81 12.69 10.28 4.96
CA GLY A 81 13.48 10.52 3.76
C GLY A 81 12.84 10.09 2.46
N MET A 82 13.64 10.01 1.44
CA MET A 82 13.28 9.42 0.15
C MET A 82 13.63 7.94 0.21
N THR A 83 12.60 7.10 0.09
CA THR A 83 12.71 5.64 0.17
C THR A 83 11.96 5.00 -0.99
N GLY A 84 12.00 3.66 -1.08
CA GLY A 84 11.48 2.90 -2.20
C GLY A 84 12.52 2.62 -3.27
N VAL A 85 12.24 1.62 -4.11
CA VAL A 85 13.15 1.16 -5.15
C VAL A 85 12.36 0.74 -6.39
N ILE A 86 12.88 1.05 -7.57
CA ILE A 86 12.35 0.51 -8.83
C ILE A 86 13.49 -0.20 -9.58
N GLY A 87 13.35 -1.51 -9.77
CA GLY A 87 14.21 -2.28 -10.65
C GLY A 87 13.62 -2.39 -12.03
N MET A 88 14.42 -2.33 -13.08
CA MET A 88 13.98 -2.53 -14.46
C MET A 88 14.76 -3.66 -15.13
N LEU A 89 14.03 -4.50 -15.85
CA LEU A 89 14.56 -5.59 -16.65
C LEU A 89 14.10 -5.42 -18.10
N HIS A 90 15.03 -5.15 -18.99
CA HIS A 90 14.78 -4.95 -20.42
C HIS A 90 15.00 -6.26 -21.18
N CYS A 91 13.94 -6.78 -21.79
CA CYS A 91 13.92 -8.03 -22.55
C CYS A 91 13.67 -7.80 -24.05
N GLY A 92 13.96 -6.61 -24.56
CA GLY A 92 13.73 -6.23 -25.96
C GLY A 92 12.42 -5.47 -26.19
N MET A 93 11.95 -5.42 -27.43
CA MET A 93 10.68 -4.74 -27.76
C MET A 93 9.49 -5.55 -27.27
N GLY A 94 8.46 -4.88 -26.76
CA GLY A 94 7.25 -5.51 -26.25
C GLY A 94 6.56 -4.61 -25.23
N PRO A 95 5.51 -5.12 -24.56
CA PRO A 95 4.78 -4.37 -23.55
C PRO A 95 5.61 -4.18 -22.27
N THR A 96 5.19 -3.20 -21.46
CA THR A 96 5.76 -2.96 -20.13
C THR A 96 4.83 -3.53 -19.06
N VAL A 97 5.34 -4.45 -18.26
CA VAL A 97 4.65 -5.02 -17.09
C VAL A 97 5.26 -4.43 -15.82
N ALA A 98 4.47 -3.81 -14.98
CA ALA A 98 4.87 -3.34 -13.66
C ALA A 98 4.30 -4.27 -12.56
N LEU A 99 5.15 -4.64 -11.61
CA LEU A 99 4.83 -5.47 -10.46
C LEU A 99 5.10 -4.64 -9.19
N ARG A 100 4.06 -4.41 -8.38
CA ARG A 100 4.15 -3.57 -7.18
C ARG A 100 4.18 -4.41 -5.92
N PHE A 101 5.08 -4.06 -5.03
CA PHE A 101 5.28 -4.63 -3.69
C PHE A 101 5.49 -3.48 -2.70
N ASP A 102 4.65 -3.36 -1.68
CA ASP A 102 4.84 -2.41 -0.59
C ASP A 102 5.90 -2.90 0.39
N ILE A 103 6.54 -1.96 1.12
CA ILE A 103 7.74 -2.30 1.89
C ILE A 103 7.76 -1.77 3.33
N ASP A 104 6.80 -0.97 3.73
CA ASP A 104 6.76 -0.35 5.04
C ASP A 104 6.13 -1.23 6.12
N ALA A 105 6.37 -0.89 7.37
CA ALA A 105 5.89 -1.59 8.55
C ALA A 105 5.01 -0.69 9.42
N LEU A 106 4.30 -1.33 10.35
CA LEU A 106 3.36 -0.68 11.26
C LEU A 106 3.96 -0.39 12.63
N PRO A 107 3.50 0.68 13.33
CA PRO A 107 3.84 0.96 14.72
C PRO A 107 3.08 0.02 15.68
N VAL A 108 3.34 -1.28 15.55
CA VAL A 108 2.78 -2.35 16.37
C VAL A 108 3.90 -3.00 17.15
N ARG A 109 3.75 -3.14 18.47
CA ARG A 109 4.68 -3.90 19.30
C ARG A 109 4.39 -5.38 19.15
N GLU A 110 5.30 -6.10 18.54
CA GLU A 110 5.16 -7.53 18.31
C GLU A 110 5.15 -8.35 19.62
N CYS A 111 4.34 -9.40 19.65
CA CYS A 111 4.22 -10.33 20.75
C CYS A 111 5.54 -11.07 21.02
N GLU A 112 5.92 -11.18 22.31
CA GLU A 112 7.17 -11.82 22.74
C GLU A 112 6.99 -13.24 23.24
N GLU A 113 5.74 -13.74 23.29
CA GLU A 113 5.42 -15.05 23.84
C GLU A 113 5.87 -16.17 22.87
N LEU A 114 6.38 -17.28 23.44
CA LEU A 114 6.95 -18.38 22.66
C LEU A 114 5.93 -19.21 21.86
N ASP A 115 4.64 -18.97 22.01
CA ASP A 115 3.60 -19.53 21.15
C ASP A 115 3.32 -18.65 19.91
N HIS A 116 4.00 -17.50 19.79
CA HIS A 116 4.08 -16.71 18.57
C HIS A 116 5.23 -17.22 17.71
N PHE A 117 4.95 -17.67 16.48
CA PHE A 117 5.93 -18.34 15.62
C PHE A 117 7.22 -17.52 15.37
N PRO A 118 7.19 -16.22 15.05
CA PRO A 118 8.38 -15.40 14.94
C PRO A 118 9.25 -15.38 16.21
N ALA A 119 8.62 -15.35 17.40
CA ALA A 119 9.34 -15.39 18.67
C ALA A 119 9.94 -16.78 18.92
N GLN A 120 9.19 -17.84 18.61
CA GLN A 120 9.64 -19.23 18.73
C GLN A 120 10.85 -19.52 17.86
N GLU A 121 10.84 -19.08 16.60
CA GLU A 121 11.87 -19.33 15.59
C GLU A 121 13.00 -18.27 15.59
N GLY A 122 12.93 -17.27 16.48
CA GLY A 122 13.99 -16.30 16.66
C GLY A 122 14.14 -15.27 15.54
N PHE A 123 13.03 -14.94 14.84
CA PHE A 123 13.03 -13.87 13.82
C PHE A 123 12.06 -12.74 14.09
N ARG A 124 11.58 -12.60 15.33
CA ARG A 124 10.78 -11.48 15.79
C ARG A 124 11.48 -10.13 15.53
N SER A 125 10.69 -9.06 15.40
CA SER A 125 11.19 -7.69 15.26
C SER A 125 12.26 -7.33 16.29
N GLU A 126 13.37 -6.80 15.82
CA GLU A 126 14.45 -6.21 16.62
C GLU A 126 14.25 -4.71 16.85
N HIS A 127 13.28 -4.08 16.17
CA HIS A 127 12.92 -2.67 16.30
C HIS A 127 11.72 -2.51 17.25
N ALA A 128 11.99 -2.11 18.48
CA ALA A 128 10.95 -1.96 19.51
C ALA A 128 9.81 -1.05 19.04
N GLY A 129 8.58 -1.59 19.07
CA GLY A 129 7.37 -0.85 18.70
C GLY A 129 7.02 -0.86 17.23
N TYR A 130 7.76 -1.57 16.37
CA TYR A 130 7.44 -1.76 14.97
C TYR A 130 7.39 -3.24 14.60
N MET A 131 6.51 -3.60 13.68
CA MET A 131 6.30 -4.96 13.19
C MET A 131 5.75 -4.95 11.77
N HIS A 132 6.12 -5.93 10.94
CA HIS A 132 5.44 -6.23 9.68
C HIS A 132 4.09 -6.94 9.92
N ALA A 133 3.16 -6.23 10.59
CA ALA A 133 1.85 -6.77 10.97
C ALA A 133 0.83 -6.77 9.80
N CYS A 134 1.25 -6.36 8.60
CA CYS A 134 0.44 -6.39 7.37
C CYS A 134 1.00 -7.36 6.30
N GLY A 135 2.14 -8.01 6.57
CA GLY A 135 2.74 -9.00 5.67
C GLY A 135 3.60 -8.41 4.55
N HIS A 136 3.99 -7.12 4.65
CA HIS A 136 4.83 -6.49 3.63
C HIS A 136 6.24 -7.09 3.54
N ASP A 137 6.77 -7.71 4.59
CA ASP A 137 7.96 -8.56 4.56
C ASP A 137 7.80 -9.73 3.56
N GLY A 138 6.59 -10.30 3.46
CA GLY A 138 6.23 -11.28 2.46
C GLY A 138 6.13 -10.70 1.06
N HIS A 139 5.56 -9.49 0.92
CA HIS A 139 5.46 -8.80 -0.38
C HIS A 139 6.85 -8.48 -0.94
N ILE A 140 7.75 -7.91 -0.13
CA ILE A 140 9.16 -7.68 -0.50
C ILE A 140 9.81 -8.98 -0.98
N THR A 141 9.63 -10.04 -0.22
CA THR A 141 10.25 -11.35 -0.51
C THR A 141 9.74 -11.94 -1.81
N VAL A 142 8.42 -11.91 -2.05
CA VAL A 142 7.82 -12.34 -3.31
C VAL A 142 8.34 -11.49 -4.48
N GLY A 143 8.46 -10.18 -4.30
CA GLY A 143 9.00 -9.27 -5.31
C GLY A 143 10.44 -9.58 -5.68
N LEU A 144 11.29 -9.82 -4.69
CA LEU A 144 12.71 -10.17 -4.90
C LEU A 144 12.87 -11.55 -5.52
N GLY A 145 12.10 -12.57 -5.07
CA GLY A 145 12.09 -13.89 -5.67
C GLY A 145 11.63 -13.86 -7.13
N THR A 146 10.61 -13.04 -7.43
CA THR A 146 10.11 -12.80 -8.79
C THR A 146 11.18 -12.13 -9.66
N ALA A 147 11.83 -11.07 -9.15
CA ALA A 147 12.89 -10.38 -9.88
C ALA A 147 14.06 -11.31 -10.20
N LYS A 148 14.51 -12.11 -9.23
CA LYS A 148 15.60 -13.08 -9.41
C LYS A 148 15.29 -14.07 -10.52
N LEU A 149 14.08 -14.65 -10.52
CA LEU A 149 13.70 -15.64 -11.54
C LEU A 149 13.53 -15.00 -12.92
N LEU A 150 12.83 -13.85 -13.02
CA LEU A 150 12.63 -13.19 -14.32
C LEU A 150 13.95 -12.71 -14.94
N CYS A 151 14.90 -12.24 -14.14
CA CYS A 151 16.26 -11.94 -14.63
C CYS A 151 16.94 -13.17 -15.22
N GLN A 152 16.78 -14.36 -14.62
CA GLN A 152 17.31 -15.62 -15.16
C GLN A 152 16.57 -16.13 -16.40
N MET A 153 15.35 -15.62 -16.62
CA MET A 153 14.49 -15.96 -17.76
C MET A 153 14.50 -14.90 -18.87
N ARG A 154 15.33 -13.88 -18.75
CA ARG A 154 15.41 -12.71 -19.66
C ARG A 154 15.27 -13.07 -21.14
N GLU A 155 16.04 -14.05 -21.61
CA GLU A 155 16.07 -14.51 -23.00
C GLU A 155 14.73 -15.13 -23.50
N GLN A 156 13.79 -15.40 -22.58
CA GLN A 156 12.50 -16.02 -22.88
C GLN A 156 11.35 -15.01 -22.83
N LEU A 157 11.66 -13.73 -22.57
CA LEU A 157 10.71 -12.64 -22.39
C LEU A 157 10.91 -11.57 -23.46
N HIS A 158 9.84 -10.81 -23.77
CA HIS A 158 9.88 -9.69 -24.70
C HIS A 158 9.15 -8.49 -24.09
N GLY A 159 9.83 -7.34 -24.00
CA GLY A 159 9.30 -6.13 -23.38
C GLY A 159 10.11 -5.69 -22.17
N THR A 160 9.45 -5.04 -21.22
CA THR A 160 10.09 -4.52 -20.00
C THR A 160 9.34 -4.98 -18.76
N VAL A 161 10.06 -5.38 -17.72
CA VAL A 161 9.50 -5.59 -16.37
C VAL A 161 9.99 -4.48 -15.45
N LYS A 162 9.07 -3.83 -14.73
CA LYS A 162 9.34 -2.89 -13.64
C LYS A 162 8.97 -3.53 -12.32
N PHE A 163 9.94 -3.69 -11.43
CA PHE A 163 9.73 -4.13 -10.05
C PHE A 163 9.65 -2.89 -9.16
N ILE A 164 8.45 -2.52 -8.73
CA ILE A 164 8.19 -1.33 -7.92
C ILE A 164 8.06 -1.74 -6.45
N PHE A 165 9.07 -1.44 -5.66
CA PHE A 165 9.06 -1.60 -4.21
C PHE A 165 8.64 -0.26 -3.60
N GLN A 166 7.34 -0.17 -3.29
CA GLN A 166 6.68 1.06 -2.90
C GLN A 166 6.82 1.34 -1.41
N PRO A 167 7.31 2.53 -1.00
CA PRO A 167 7.32 2.95 0.40
C PRO A 167 5.94 3.46 0.85
N ALA A 168 5.74 3.52 2.17
CA ALA A 168 4.66 4.24 2.83
C ALA A 168 3.24 3.91 2.30
N GLU A 169 2.95 2.62 2.12
CA GLU A 169 1.58 2.17 1.82
C GLU A 169 0.67 2.45 3.03
N GLU A 170 1.14 2.14 4.24
CA GLU A 170 0.40 2.32 5.48
C GLU A 170 0.03 3.80 5.70
N GLY A 171 -1.27 4.01 5.76
CA GLY A 171 -1.82 5.35 5.75
C GLY A 171 -2.11 5.92 4.36
N VAL A 172 -1.91 5.15 3.27
CA VAL A 172 -2.18 5.47 1.84
C VAL A 172 -1.40 6.68 1.34
N ARG A 173 -0.06 6.66 1.50
CA ARG A 173 0.81 7.84 1.38
C ARG A 173 1.82 7.79 0.22
N GLY A 174 2.25 6.57 -0.21
CA GLY A 174 3.42 6.39 -1.07
C GLY A 174 3.13 6.34 -2.56
N ALA A 175 2.07 5.65 -2.99
CA ALA A 175 1.79 5.38 -4.40
C ALA A 175 1.68 6.65 -5.25
N ARG A 176 1.03 7.69 -4.73
CA ARG A 176 0.87 8.97 -5.44
C ARG A 176 2.22 9.60 -5.80
N ALA A 177 3.21 9.52 -4.92
CA ALA A 177 4.53 10.09 -5.17
C ALA A 177 5.26 9.39 -6.34
N ILE A 178 5.06 8.08 -6.51
CA ILE A 178 5.59 7.28 -7.64
C ILE A 178 4.84 7.62 -8.93
N VAL A 179 3.50 7.72 -8.88
CA VAL A 179 2.66 8.12 -10.02
C VAL A 179 3.07 9.50 -10.54
N GLU A 180 3.17 10.50 -9.66
CA GLU A 180 3.53 11.86 -10.03
C GLU A 180 4.98 12.01 -10.53
N ASN A 181 5.86 11.05 -10.17
CA ASN A 181 7.20 10.97 -10.73
C ASN A 181 7.23 10.37 -12.15
N GLY A 182 6.11 9.84 -12.62
CA GLY A 182 5.90 9.45 -14.02
C GLY A 182 6.27 8.01 -14.37
N HIS A 183 6.55 7.14 -13.38
CA HIS A 183 7.00 5.77 -13.62
C HIS A 183 5.96 4.83 -14.25
N LEU A 184 4.69 5.25 -14.28
CA LEU A 184 3.60 4.42 -14.80
C LEU A 184 3.10 4.84 -16.19
N LYS A 185 3.70 5.88 -16.82
CA LYS A 185 3.22 6.44 -18.10
C LYS A 185 3.35 5.49 -19.29
N ASP A 186 4.28 4.55 -19.24
CA ASP A 186 4.59 3.57 -20.27
C ASP A 186 4.21 2.13 -19.86
N VAL A 187 3.40 1.98 -18.81
CA VAL A 187 3.01 0.67 -18.29
C VAL A 187 1.73 0.19 -18.96
N ASP A 188 1.79 -0.96 -19.61
CA ASP A 188 0.65 -1.61 -20.24
C ASP A 188 -0.13 -2.50 -19.25
N PHE A 189 0.59 -3.17 -18.33
CA PHE A 189 0.02 -4.08 -17.35
C PHE A 189 0.62 -3.81 -15.96
N LEU A 190 -0.25 -3.66 -14.97
CA LEU A 190 0.15 -3.45 -13.57
C LEU A 190 -0.47 -4.52 -12.68
N LEU A 191 0.37 -5.20 -11.90
CA LEU A 191 -0.08 -6.22 -10.94
C LEU A 191 0.45 -5.91 -9.54
N ALA A 192 -0.39 -6.18 -8.55
CA ALA A 192 0.01 -6.24 -7.14
C ALA A 192 -0.79 -7.33 -6.42
N ALA A 193 -0.30 -7.73 -5.25
CA ALA A 193 -1.00 -8.66 -4.39
C ALA A 193 -0.85 -8.28 -2.93
N HIS A 194 -1.79 -8.76 -2.10
CA HIS A 194 -1.67 -8.66 -0.64
C HIS A 194 -1.69 -10.04 0.01
N MET A 195 -0.87 -10.25 1.05
CA MET A 195 -0.97 -11.40 1.94
C MET A 195 -2.29 -11.34 2.69
N TYR A 196 -3.05 -12.43 2.69
CA TYR A 196 -4.38 -12.44 3.28
C TYR A 196 -4.69 -13.73 4.02
N GLY A 197 -5.47 -13.63 5.09
CA GLY A 197 -5.87 -14.78 5.89
C GLY A 197 -6.85 -15.69 5.16
N GLY A 198 -6.50 -16.97 5.06
CA GLY A 198 -7.35 -17.99 4.46
C GLY A 198 -8.51 -18.42 5.37
N SER A 199 -9.51 -19.06 4.76
CA SER A 199 -10.62 -19.72 5.44
C SER A 199 -10.39 -21.23 5.53
N GLU A 200 -11.26 -21.95 6.24
CA GLU A 200 -11.22 -23.42 6.26
C GLU A 200 -11.39 -24.04 4.85
N GLN A 201 -12.20 -23.41 3.99
CA GLN A 201 -12.45 -23.87 2.62
C GLN A 201 -11.32 -23.53 1.66
N HIS A 202 -10.67 -22.40 1.88
CA HIS A 202 -9.58 -21.86 1.07
C HIS A 202 -8.41 -21.46 1.97
N PRO A 203 -7.64 -22.43 2.46
CA PRO A 203 -6.57 -22.17 3.44
C PRO A 203 -5.35 -21.52 2.81
N CYS A 204 -5.06 -21.79 1.53
CA CYS A 204 -3.98 -21.14 0.78
C CYS A 204 -4.27 -21.15 -0.72
N GLY A 205 -3.64 -20.23 -1.46
CA GLY A 205 -3.76 -20.09 -2.91
C GLY A 205 -3.93 -18.64 -3.35
N ILE A 206 -4.53 -18.43 -4.51
CA ILE A 206 -4.77 -17.10 -5.09
C ILE A 206 -6.27 -16.80 -5.12
N CYS A 207 -6.67 -15.69 -4.50
CA CYS A 207 -8.02 -15.19 -4.57
C CYS A 207 -8.11 -14.01 -5.56
N ILE A 208 -8.97 -14.14 -6.56
CA ILE A 208 -9.24 -13.09 -7.54
C ILE A 208 -10.33 -12.16 -6.99
N THR A 209 -10.00 -10.90 -6.79
CA THR A 209 -10.92 -9.88 -6.29
C THR A 209 -11.55 -9.08 -7.43
N ALA A 210 -12.56 -8.28 -7.12
CA ALA A 210 -13.11 -7.30 -8.07
C ALA A 210 -12.26 -6.01 -8.14
N GLY A 211 -11.36 -5.80 -7.20
CA GLY A 211 -10.55 -4.60 -7.02
C GLY A 211 -10.59 -4.09 -5.58
N HIS A 212 -10.18 -2.84 -5.37
CA HIS A 212 -10.13 -2.25 -4.03
C HIS A 212 -11.45 -1.59 -3.64
N GLY A 213 -11.73 -1.59 -2.34
CA GLY A 213 -12.99 -1.16 -1.79
C GLY A 213 -13.18 0.35 -1.72
N LEU A 214 -12.65 0.97 -0.69
CA LEU A 214 -13.03 2.33 -0.30
C LEU A 214 -12.00 3.37 -0.72
N ALA A 215 -12.46 4.41 -1.43
CA ALA A 215 -11.70 5.64 -1.55
C ALA A 215 -11.61 6.33 -0.19
N THR A 216 -10.47 6.93 0.13
CA THR A 216 -10.23 7.63 1.39
C THR A 216 -9.41 8.90 1.19
N THR A 217 -9.63 9.89 2.06
CA THR A 217 -8.77 11.07 2.22
C THR A 217 -8.54 11.30 3.70
N LYS A 218 -7.28 11.43 4.08
CA LYS A 218 -6.83 11.73 5.45
C LYS A 218 -6.32 13.17 5.50
N LEU A 219 -6.81 13.93 6.46
CA LEU A 219 -6.49 15.35 6.59
C LEU A 219 -6.05 15.67 8.02
N ASP A 220 -4.96 16.41 8.15
CA ASP A 220 -4.63 17.15 9.36
C ASP A 220 -5.09 18.60 9.19
N VAL A 221 -5.65 19.16 10.25
CA VAL A 221 -6.25 20.49 10.26
C VAL A 221 -5.72 21.28 11.45
N ASP A 222 -5.03 22.39 11.17
CA ASP A 222 -4.47 23.28 12.17
C ASP A 222 -5.25 24.59 12.21
N PHE A 223 -5.91 24.85 13.35
CA PHE A 223 -6.62 26.11 13.61
C PHE A 223 -5.71 27.06 14.37
N HIS A 224 -5.58 28.28 13.85
CA HIS A 224 -4.78 29.35 14.44
C HIS A 224 -5.68 30.51 14.89
N GLY A 225 -5.68 30.74 16.18
CA GLY A 225 -6.42 31.81 16.85
C GLY A 225 -5.51 32.87 17.43
N LYS A 226 -5.98 33.49 18.51
CA LYS A 226 -5.22 34.51 19.26
C LYS A 226 -5.46 34.35 20.75
N ALA A 227 -4.38 34.19 21.51
CA ALA A 227 -4.45 34.09 22.96
C ALA A 227 -4.85 35.43 23.60
N SER A 228 -5.60 35.35 24.70
CA SER A 228 -5.91 36.47 25.59
C SER A 228 -6.25 35.97 26.98
N HIS A 229 -6.32 36.86 27.96
CA HIS A 229 -6.71 36.50 29.31
C HIS A 229 -8.24 36.28 29.38
N ALA A 230 -8.65 35.04 29.66
CA ALA A 230 -10.06 34.62 29.57
C ALA A 230 -11.06 35.43 30.44
N ALA A 231 -10.58 36.05 31.53
CA ALA A 231 -11.44 36.87 32.40
C ALA A 231 -11.22 38.38 32.22
N ALA A 232 -10.01 38.86 31.90
CA ALA A 232 -9.68 40.28 31.85
C ALA A 232 -9.89 40.89 30.47
N ALA A 233 -9.73 40.14 29.40
CA ALA A 233 -9.83 40.63 28.02
C ALA A 233 -10.27 39.53 27.03
N PRO A 234 -11.40 38.81 27.30
CA PRO A 234 -11.84 37.72 26.44
C PRO A 234 -12.14 38.12 25.00
N GLU A 235 -12.61 39.37 24.82
CA GLU A 235 -12.94 39.98 23.50
C GLU A 235 -11.72 40.25 22.60
N GLN A 236 -10.51 40.18 23.15
CA GLN A 236 -9.28 40.39 22.38
C GLN A 236 -8.69 39.07 21.82
N GLY A 237 -9.27 37.94 22.19
CA GLY A 237 -8.85 36.63 21.74
C GLY A 237 -9.70 36.05 20.62
N ASN A 238 -9.12 35.14 19.84
CA ASN A 238 -9.82 34.30 18.85
C ASN A 238 -9.65 32.85 19.27
N ASN A 239 -10.74 32.14 19.59
CA ASN A 239 -10.69 30.87 20.26
C ASN A 239 -10.62 29.69 19.25
N ALA A 240 -9.44 29.16 19.00
CA ALA A 240 -9.20 28.02 18.12
C ALA A 240 -9.87 26.72 18.61
N LEU A 241 -10.01 26.52 19.93
CA LEU A 241 -10.74 25.39 20.49
C LEU A 241 -12.22 25.41 20.09
N LEU A 242 -12.86 26.60 20.15
CA LEU A 242 -14.26 26.73 19.72
C LEU A 242 -14.40 26.54 18.20
N ALA A 243 -13.44 27.01 17.41
CA ALA A 243 -13.41 26.76 15.96
C ALA A 243 -13.35 25.26 15.66
N ALA A 244 -12.43 24.53 16.31
CA ALA A 244 -12.28 23.09 16.14
C ALA A 244 -13.52 22.32 16.64
N ALA A 245 -14.08 22.68 17.79
CA ALA A 245 -15.31 22.03 18.31
C ALA A 245 -16.51 22.25 17.37
N THR A 246 -16.64 23.48 16.81
CA THR A 246 -17.67 23.80 15.81
C THR A 246 -17.46 22.96 14.55
N ALA A 247 -16.22 22.79 14.08
CA ALA A 247 -15.90 21.94 12.95
C ALA A 247 -16.31 20.48 13.21
N VAL A 248 -15.93 19.88 14.36
CA VAL A 248 -16.27 18.47 14.69
C VAL A 248 -17.77 18.20 14.61
N LEU A 249 -18.61 19.07 15.20
CA LEU A 249 -20.05 18.88 15.19
C LEU A 249 -20.63 18.96 13.76
N ASN A 250 -20.16 19.91 12.95
CA ASN A 250 -20.63 20.07 11.58
C ASN A 250 -20.09 19.01 10.63
N LEU A 251 -18.89 18.50 10.84
CA LEU A 251 -18.33 17.37 10.10
C LEU A 251 -19.22 16.12 10.25
N GLN A 252 -19.69 15.83 11.46
CA GLN A 252 -20.61 14.71 11.70
C GLN A 252 -22.00 14.91 11.07
N ALA A 253 -22.38 16.17 10.79
CA ALA A 253 -23.65 16.54 10.17
C ALA A 253 -23.60 16.58 8.63
N ILE A 254 -22.48 16.24 7.99
CA ILE A 254 -22.42 16.15 6.52
C ILE A 254 -23.50 15.20 6.02
N PRO A 255 -24.37 15.65 5.06
CA PRO A 255 -25.42 14.80 4.50
C PRO A 255 -24.82 13.52 3.88
N ARG A 256 -25.45 12.38 4.16
CA ARG A 256 -25.02 11.11 3.54
C ARG A 256 -25.24 11.18 2.03
N HIS A 257 -24.29 10.59 1.28
CA HIS A 257 -24.39 10.54 -0.17
C HIS A 257 -25.51 9.56 -0.60
N GLY A 258 -26.41 10.00 -1.50
CA GLY A 258 -27.60 9.22 -1.86
C GLY A 258 -27.34 7.99 -2.74
N LYS A 259 -26.15 7.86 -3.34
CA LYS A 259 -25.82 6.78 -4.30
C LYS A 259 -24.68 5.89 -3.83
N ALA A 260 -23.98 6.23 -2.77
CA ALA A 260 -22.84 5.47 -2.29
C ALA A 260 -22.65 5.65 -0.78
N ASP A 261 -22.14 4.62 -0.14
CA ASP A 261 -21.77 4.68 1.28
C ASP A 261 -20.64 5.66 1.51
N THR A 262 -20.77 6.43 2.60
CA THR A 262 -19.77 7.41 3.03
C THR A 262 -19.51 7.30 4.52
N ARG A 263 -18.28 7.61 4.92
CA ARG A 263 -17.85 7.66 6.32
C ARG A 263 -17.07 8.94 6.57
N ILE A 264 -17.11 9.41 7.81
CA ILE A 264 -16.24 10.44 8.34
C ILE A 264 -15.90 10.11 9.78
N ASN A 265 -14.65 10.32 10.15
CA ASN A 265 -14.18 10.18 11.51
C ASN A 265 -13.22 11.32 11.85
N VAL A 266 -13.38 11.91 13.03
CA VAL A 266 -12.37 12.76 13.67
C VAL A 266 -11.74 11.91 14.75
N GLY A 267 -10.50 11.46 14.50
CA GLY A 267 -9.80 10.51 15.37
C GLY A 267 -9.07 11.19 16.53
N LYS A 268 -8.64 12.45 16.32
CA LYS A 268 -7.88 13.20 17.33
C LYS A 268 -8.21 14.68 17.28
N LEU A 269 -8.28 15.29 18.45
CA LEU A 269 -8.39 16.73 18.64
C LEU A 269 -7.57 17.13 19.88
N VAL A 270 -6.63 18.04 19.68
CA VAL A 270 -5.79 18.62 20.75
C VAL A 270 -5.91 20.12 20.68
N ALA A 271 -6.21 20.79 21.81
CA ALA A 271 -6.40 22.23 21.85
C ALA A 271 -6.07 22.85 23.20
N GLY A 272 -5.47 24.04 23.17
CA GLY A 272 -5.25 24.92 24.32
C GLY A 272 -4.12 24.51 25.26
N SER A 273 -3.71 25.47 26.10
CA SER A 273 -2.59 25.36 27.05
C SER A 273 -2.97 25.55 28.51
N GLY A 274 -4.13 26.17 28.79
CA GLY A 274 -4.54 26.42 30.18
C GLY A 274 -5.95 27.01 30.30
N ARG A 275 -6.56 26.81 31.48
CA ARG A 275 -7.99 27.13 31.73
C ARG A 275 -8.32 28.64 31.71
N ASN A 276 -7.33 29.51 31.90
CA ASN A 276 -7.49 30.96 31.99
C ASN A 276 -6.92 31.71 30.78
N ILE A 277 -6.63 30.99 29.70
CA ILE A 277 -6.10 31.51 28.42
C ILE A 277 -7.11 31.18 27.32
N ILE A 278 -7.51 32.15 26.49
CA ILE A 278 -8.24 31.88 25.25
C ILE A 278 -7.31 31.06 24.35
N CYS A 279 -7.82 29.93 23.88
CA CYS A 279 -7.03 28.97 23.11
C CYS A 279 -6.65 29.55 21.73
N ASP A 280 -5.38 29.62 21.43
CA ASP A 280 -4.83 30.17 20.19
C ASP A 280 -4.41 29.11 19.17
N ALA A 281 -4.41 27.81 19.53
CA ALA A 281 -4.06 26.74 18.63
C ALA A 281 -4.88 25.47 18.91
N ALA A 282 -5.36 24.83 17.84
CA ALA A 282 -5.99 23.51 17.91
C ALA A 282 -5.57 22.67 16.70
N HIS A 283 -5.26 21.41 16.92
CA HIS A 283 -4.90 20.41 15.89
C HIS A 283 -5.94 19.30 15.87
N MET A 284 -6.38 18.89 14.67
CA MET A 284 -7.37 17.84 14.45
C MET A 284 -6.92 16.90 13.33
N GLU A 285 -6.99 15.59 13.57
CA GLU A 285 -6.76 14.54 12.58
C GLU A 285 -8.11 13.90 12.21
N LEU A 286 -8.41 13.88 10.91
CA LEU A 286 -9.67 13.32 10.40
C LEU A 286 -9.47 12.50 9.14
N GLU A 287 -10.41 11.58 8.88
CA GLU A 287 -10.52 10.90 7.60
C GLU A 287 -11.96 10.94 7.06
N VAL A 288 -12.07 10.97 5.75
CA VAL A 288 -13.31 10.74 5.02
C VAL A 288 -13.15 9.53 4.12
N ARG A 289 -14.22 8.76 3.93
CA ARG A 289 -14.25 7.60 3.03
C ARG A 289 -15.51 7.60 2.18
N GLY A 290 -15.39 7.08 0.97
CA GLY A 290 -16.51 6.85 0.06
C GLY A 290 -16.37 5.50 -0.65
N LYS A 291 -17.51 4.82 -0.91
CA LYS A 291 -17.48 3.59 -1.71
C LYS A 291 -17.02 3.84 -3.15
N THR A 292 -17.12 5.09 -3.61
CA THR A 292 -16.56 5.52 -4.90
C THR A 292 -15.69 6.76 -4.72
N SER A 293 -14.80 7.00 -5.66
CA SER A 293 -13.93 8.19 -5.66
C SER A 293 -14.75 9.48 -5.67
N GLU A 294 -15.88 9.54 -6.39
CA GLU A 294 -16.77 10.71 -6.42
C GLU A 294 -17.44 10.94 -5.05
N ALA A 295 -17.87 9.87 -4.38
CA ALA A 295 -18.44 9.97 -3.05
C ALA A 295 -17.41 10.43 -2.00
N ASN A 296 -16.16 9.97 -2.12
CA ASN A 296 -15.07 10.46 -1.28
C ASN A 296 -14.75 11.93 -1.56
N GLN A 297 -14.68 12.35 -2.82
CA GLN A 297 -14.45 13.75 -3.19
C GLN A 297 -15.57 14.67 -2.68
N TYR A 298 -16.82 14.19 -2.72
CA TYR A 298 -17.94 14.91 -2.11
C TYR A 298 -17.71 15.12 -0.61
N MET A 299 -17.33 14.09 0.13
CA MET A 299 -17.06 14.17 1.56
C MET A 299 -15.88 15.08 1.87
N GLN A 300 -14.79 14.99 1.11
CA GLN A 300 -13.61 15.83 1.26
C GLN A 300 -13.96 17.31 1.04
N THR A 301 -14.64 17.64 -0.06
CA THR A 301 -15.02 19.02 -0.37
C THR A 301 -15.93 19.63 0.72
N TYR A 302 -16.83 18.82 1.28
CA TYR A 302 -17.64 19.25 2.41
C TYR A 302 -16.81 19.47 3.67
N ALA A 303 -15.90 18.57 4.00
CA ALA A 303 -15.03 18.66 5.17
C ALA A 303 -14.16 19.92 5.12
N GLU A 304 -13.47 20.15 4.00
CA GLU A 304 -12.62 21.34 3.79
C GLU A 304 -13.42 22.64 3.93
N ARG A 305 -14.62 22.70 3.36
CA ARG A 305 -15.50 23.85 3.50
C ARG A 305 -15.93 24.07 4.95
N ILE A 306 -16.28 23.00 5.68
CA ILE A 306 -16.72 23.11 7.07
C ILE A 306 -15.59 23.63 7.96
N VAL A 307 -14.38 23.11 7.85
CA VAL A 307 -13.27 23.55 8.69
C VAL A 307 -12.91 25.00 8.43
N LYS A 308 -12.97 25.43 7.17
CA LYS A 308 -12.77 26.84 6.79
C LYS A 308 -13.86 27.76 7.39
N CYS A 309 -15.14 27.42 7.22
CA CYS A 309 -16.24 28.22 7.78
C CYS A 309 -16.23 28.25 9.31
N ALA A 310 -15.87 27.15 9.96
CA ALA A 310 -15.73 27.08 11.41
C ALA A 310 -14.61 27.98 11.93
N ALA A 311 -13.48 28.03 11.26
CA ALA A 311 -12.39 28.96 11.59
C ALA A 311 -12.87 30.42 11.47
N GLU A 312 -13.46 30.78 10.33
CA GLU A 312 -13.96 32.15 10.07
C GLU A 312 -15.01 32.57 11.11
N MET A 313 -15.92 31.69 11.53
CA MET A 313 -16.95 31.95 12.55
C MET A 313 -16.36 32.40 13.89
N HIS A 314 -15.16 31.97 14.22
CA HIS A 314 -14.46 32.29 15.48
C HIS A 314 -13.30 33.27 15.28
N GLY A 315 -13.18 33.90 14.09
CA GLY A 315 -12.10 34.83 13.78
C GLY A 315 -10.71 34.19 13.70
N CYS A 316 -10.66 32.87 13.48
CA CYS A 316 -9.42 32.08 13.35
C CYS A 316 -9.04 31.88 11.87
N THR A 317 -7.80 31.53 11.61
CA THR A 317 -7.36 30.95 10.33
C THR A 317 -7.23 29.44 10.45
N VAL A 318 -7.18 28.75 9.31
CA VAL A 318 -7.03 27.27 9.28
C VAL A 318 -6.12 26.87 8.13
N GLU A 319 -5.27 25.88 8.39
CA GLU A 319 -4.46 25.18 7.40
C GLU A 319 -4.91 23.72 7.35
N THR A 320 -4.92 23.13 6.15
CA THR A 320 -5.27 21.74 5.93
C THR A 320 -4.14 21.04 5.19
N HIS A 321 -3.71 19.88 5.70
CA HIS A 321 -2.63 19.09 5.14
C HIS A 321 -3.17 17.72 4.70
N LEU A 322 -2.93 17.37 3.44
CA LEU A 322 -3.27 16.05 2.93
C LEU A 322 -2.24 15.02 3.42
N MET A 323 -2.71 14.10 4.26
CA MET A 323 -1.87 13.11 4.93
C MET A 323 -1.89 11.74 4.28
N GLY A 324 -2.88 11.47 3.43
CA GLY A 324 -2.99 10.23 2.68
C GLY A 324 -4.23 10.21 1.80
N THR A 325 -4.17 9.48 0.69
CA THR A 325 -5.30 9.31 -0.22
C THR A 325 -5.24 8.00 -0.98
N ALA A 326 -6.40 7.38 -1.16
CA ALA A 326 -6.61 6.26 -2.07
C ALA A 326 -7.91 6.45 -2.84
N LEU A 327 -7.95 5.93 -4.05
CA LEU A 327 -9.13 5.94 -4.92
C LEU A 327 -9.93 4.65 -4.73
N SER A 328 -11.19 4.64 -5.13
CA SER A 328 -11.86 3.38 -5.44
C SER A 328 -11.35 2.87 -6.79
N SER A 329 -11.07 1.60 -6.88
CA SER A 329 -10.52 0.99 -8.09
C SER A 329 -11.26 -0.32 -8.40
N SER A 330 -11.17 -0.77 -9.63
CA SER A 330 -11.62 -2.08 -10.05
C SER A 330 -10.55 -2.74 -10.89
N ASN A 331 -10.44 -4.05 -10.80
CA ASN A 331 -9.54 -4.83 -11.64
C ASN A 331 -10.00 -4.85 -13.09
N SER A 332 -9.06 -4.98 -14.01
CA SER A 332 -9.34 -5.27 -15.42
C SER A 332 -9.73 -6.74 -15.57
N SER A 333 -10.95 -7.00 -16.07
CA SER A 333 -11.52 -8.35 -16.16
C SER A 333 -10.64 -9.30 -16.96
N GLU A 334 -10.09 -8.83 -18.08
CA GLU A 334 -9.22 -9.62 -18.94
C GLU A 334 -7.93 -10.04 -18.23
N LEU A 335 -7.32 -9.13 -17.44
CA LEU A 335 -6.12 -9.44 -16.67
C LEU A 335 -6.41 -10.41 -15.52
N ASN A 336 -7.58 -10.28 -14.86
CA ASN A 336 -8.07 -11.26 -13.89
C ASN A 336 -8.22 -12.67 -14.50
N GLU A 337 -8.80 -12.77 -15.68
CA GLU A 337 -8.98 -14.05 -16.39
C GLU A 337 -7.63 -14.70 -16.76
N ARG A 338 -6.67 -13.90 -17.22
CA ARG A 338 -5.30 -14.39 -17.51
C ARG A 338 -4.60 -14.87 -16.23
N LEU A 339 -4.70 -14.11 -15.15
CA LEU A 339 -4.14 -14.52 -13.84
C LEU A 339 -4.74 -15.85 -13.37
N GLU A 340 -6.08 -15.97 -13.41
CA GLU A 340 -6.78 -17.20 -13.02
C GLU A 340 -6.35 -18.40 -13.86
N GLN A 341 -6.34 -18.24 -15.18
CA GLN A 341 -5.94 -19.31 -16.11
C GLN A 341 -4.51 -19.76 -15.87
N VAL A 342 -3.56 -18.82 -15.74
CA VAL A 342 -2.15 -19.14 -15.52
C VAL A 342 -1.97 -19.86 -14.18
N CYS A 343 -2.53 -19.34 -13.11
CA CYS A 343 -2.37 -19.92 -11.77
C CYS A 343 -3.03 -21.31 -11.68
N ALA A 344 -4.29 -21.45 -12.14
CA ALA A 344 -5.01 -22.72 -12.01
C ALA A 344 -4.54 -23.78 -13.01
N GLU A 345 -4.42 -23.42 -14.30
CA GLU A 345 -4.19 -24.41 -15.36
C GLU A 345 -2.71 -24.73 -15.57
N GLN A 346 -1.83 -23.72 -15.47
CA GLN A 346 -0.40 -23.88 -15.76
C GLN A 346 0.42 -24.20 -14.50
N LEU A 347 0.19 -23.45 -13.43
CA LEU A 347 1.00 -23.53 -12.20
C LEU A 347 0.39 -24.43 -11.12
N LYS A 348 -0.86 -24.89 -11.32
CA LYS A 348 -1.58 -25.76 -10.39
C LYS A 348 -1.73 -25.18 -8.98
N ILE A 349 -1.81 -23.86 -8.87
CA ILE A 349 -2.12 -23.16 -7.63
C ILE A 349 -3.64 -23.18 -7.44
N PRO A 350 -4.17 -23.43 -6.23
CA PRO A 350 -5.59 -23.26 -5.95
C PRO A 350 -6.03 -21.80 -6.22
N VAL A 351 -7.08 -21.63 -7.04
CA VAL A 351 -7.61 -20.31 -7.38
C VAL A 351 -9.12 -20.28 -7.17
N TRP A 352 -9.64 -19.17 -6.65
CA TRP A 352 -11.06 -18.91 -6.53
C TRP A 352 -11.35 -17.42 -6.72
N ARG A 353 -12.59 -17.08 -6.94
CA ARG A 353 -13.06 -15.68 -7.03
C ARG A 353 -13.86 -15.32 -5.78
N ASP A 354 -13.53 -14.19 -5.20
CA ASP A 354 -14.32 -13.52 -4.17
C ASP A 354 -14.34 -12.02 -4.44
N PRO A 355 -15.39 -11.52 -5.12
CA PRO A 355 -15.51 -10.10 -5.46
C PRO A 355 -15.58 -9.17 -4.25
N GLU A 356 -16.01 -9.67 -3.09
CA GLU A 356 -16.15 -8.87 -1.87
C GLU A 356 -14.92 -8.94 -0.96
N ALA A 357 -14.00 -9.87 -1.22
CA ALA A 357 -12.75 -9.94 -0.48
C ALA A 357 -11.99 -8.62 -0.62
N PHE A 358 -11.54 -8.06 0.50
CA PHE A 358 -10.83 -6.79 0.56
C PHE A 358 -11.66 -5.53 0.19
N SER A 359 -12.99 -5.66 0.01
CA SER A 359 -13.88 -4.57 -0.45
C SER A 359 -14.06 -3.42 0.55
N ASN A 360 -13.72 -3.63 1.83
CA ASN A 360 -13.87 -2.66 2.91
C ASN A 360 -12.55 -2.00 3.35
N VAL A 361 -11.47 -2.24 2.62
CA VAL A 361 -10.13 -1.71 2.89
C VAL A 361 -9.82 -0.60 1.89
N SER A 362 -8.95 0.33 2.27
CA SER A 362 -8.39 1.34 1.36
C SER A 362 -6.92 1.00 1.11
N GLU A 363 -6.51 1.09 -0.16
CA GLU A 363 -5.18 0.70 -0.62
C GLU A 363 -4.72 1.71 -1.68
N ASP A 364 -3.54 2.30 -1.53
CA ASP A 364 -3.06 3.36 -2.41
C ASP A 364 -2.56 2.88 -3.79
N PHE A 365 -2.40 1.55 -3.98
CA PHE A 365 -2.26 0.96 -5.31
C PHE A 365 -3.34 1.44 -6.28
N SER A 366 -4.52 1.79 -5.78
CA SER A 366 -5.61 2.37 -6.55
C SER A 366 -5.20 3.61 -7.35
N CYS A 367 -4.27 4.42 -6.82
CA CYS A 367 -3.71 5.57 -7.53
C CYS A 367 -2.86 5.13 -8.73
N MET A 368 -2.08 4.07 -8.57
CA MET A 368 -1.29 3.47 -9.66
C MET A 368 -2.20 2.81 -10.70
N SER A 369 -3.21 2.06 -10.25
CA SER A 369 -4.21 1.42 -11.13
C SER A 369 -4.92 2.43 -12.00
N GLU A 370 -5.38 3.55 -11.43
CA GLU A 370 -6.02 4.63 -12.19
C GLU A 370 -5.06 5.28 -13.19
N ALA A 371 -3.80 5.52 -12.78
CA ALA A 371 -2.78 6.08 -13.68
C ALA A 371 -2.56 5.19 -14.92
N VAL A 372 -2.43 3.88 -14.74
CA VAL A 372 -2.24 2.92 -15.84
C VAL A 372 -3.51 2.82 -16.71
N ARG A 373 -4.69 2.71 -16.11
CA ARG A 373 -5.95 2.59 -16.83
C ARG A 373 -6.32 3.85 -17.61
N SER A 374 -5.94 5.03 -17.12
CA SER A 374 -6.25 6.32 -17.77
C SER A 374 -5.64 6.46 -19.18
N HIS A 375 -4.58 5.71 -19.49
CA HIS A 375 -3.99 5.67 -20.84
C HIS A 375 -4.22 4.35 -21.60
N GLY A 376 -5.16 3.51 -21.11
CA GLY A 376 -5.59 2.28 -21.78
C GLY A 376 -4.89 1.00 -21.34
N GLY A 377 -3.99 1.08 -20.34
CA GLY A 377 -3.40 -0.12 -19.73
C GLY A 377 -4.37 -0.88 -18.83
N GLN A 378 -3.94 -2.02 -18.33
CA GLN A 378 -4.71 -2.92 -17.47
C GLN A 378 -4.07 -3.03 -16.08
N ALA A 379 -4.89 -3.13 -15.04
CA ALA A 379 -4.43 -3.30 -13.67
C ALA A 379 -5.20 -4.41 -12.94
N CYS A 380 -4.49 -5.17 -12.11
CA CYS A 380 -5.05 -6.23 -11.29
C CYS A 380 -4.41 -6.24 -9.90
N TYR A 381 -5.25 -6.37 -8.89
CA TYR A 381 -4.86 -6.61 -7.51
C TYR A 381 -5.53 -7.88 -7.01
N PHE A 382 -4.74 -8.83 -6.54
CA PHE A 382 -5.24 -10.11 -6.08
C PHE A 382 -4.75 -10.41 -4.65
N LEU A 383 -5.30 -11.44 -4.02
CA LEU A 383 -4.85 -11.85 -2.70
C LEU A 383 -4.01 -13.13 -2.81
N ASN A 384 -2.84 -13.09 -2.18
CA ASN A 384 -1.99 -14.25 -1.96
C ASN A 384 -2.35 -14.81 -0.58
N VAL A 385 -3.16 -15.86 -0.57
CA VAL A 385 -3.83 -16.35 0.62
C VAL A 385 -3.00 -17.42 1.31
N SER A 386 -2.92 -17.30 2.63
CA SER A 386 -2.24 -18.25 3.52
C SER A 386 -3.00 -18.36 4.85
N ARG A 387 -2.75 -19.40 5.61
CA ARG A 387 -3.18 -19.44 7.00
C ARG A 387 -2.42 -18.38 7.79
N CYS A 388 -3.15 -17.53 8.51
CA CYS A 388 -2.58 -16.52 9.39
C CYS A 388 -2.85 -16.87 10.85
N SER A 389 -1.91 -16.53 11.73
CA SER A 389 -2.04 -16.75 13.19
C SER A 389 -3.02 -15.79 13.84
N ALA A 390 -3.16 -14.58 13.27
CA ALA A 390 -4.06 -13.52 13.71
C ALA A 390 -4.49 -12.64 12.51
N PRO A 391 -5.50 -11.77 12.66
CA PRO A 391 -5.84 -10.77 11.63
C PRO A 391 -4.69 -9.80 11.36
N LEU A 392 -4.72 -9.16 10.18
CA LEU A 392 -3.82 -8.04 9.84
C LEU A 392 -3.85 -6.96 10.93
N HIS A 393 -2.72 -6.28 11.14
CA HIS A 393 -2.48 -5.24 12.15
C HIS A 393 -2.53 -5.72 13.61
N ASN A 394 -2.59 -7.03 13.83
CA ASN A 394 -2.50 -7.62 15.17
C ASN A 394 -1.04 -7.89 15.56
N ASP A 395 -0.72 -7.78 16.84
CA ASP A 395 0.63 -8.00 17.40
C ASP A 395 1.12 -9.47 17.31
N ARG A 396 0.22 -10.38 16.95
CA ARG A 396 0.49 -11.80 16.72
C ARG A 396 0.32 -12.20 15.26
N PHE A 397 0.19 -11.24 14.34
CA PHE A 397 0.07 -11.55 12.93
C PHE A 397 1.31 -12.28 12.42
N ASP A 398 1.09 -13.36 11.75
CA ASP A 398 2.09 -14.12 10.98
C ASP A 398 1.37 -14.97 9.94
N PHE A 399 2.02 -15.33 8.86
CA PHE A 399 1.47 -16.13 7.79
C PHE A 399 2.37 -17.32 7.47
N GLN A 400 1.81 -18.41 6.94
CA GLN A 400 2.58 -19.58 6.53
C GLN A 400 3.43 -19.28 5.29
N GLU A 401 4.73 -19.51 5.36
CA GLU A 401 5.75 -19.13 4.37
C GLU A 401 5.58 -19.84 3.01
N GLU A 402 4.74 -20.88 2.92
CA GLU A 402 4.36 -21.51 1.64
C GLU A 402 3.70 -20.52 0.65
N ALA A 403 3.05 -19.46 1.16
CA ALA A 403 2.49 -18.40 0.35
C ALA A 403 3.55 -17.63 -0.45
N LEU A 404 4.79 -17.57 0.01
CA LEU A 404 5.90 -16.95 -0.71
C LEU A 404 6.14 -17.64 -2.05
N VAL A 405 6.14 -18.97 -2.06
CA VAL A 405 6.29 -19.80 -3.27
C VAL A 405 5.13 -19.56 -4.23
N ASN A 406 3.88 -19.55 -3.74
CA ASN A 406 2.70 -19.29 -4.56
C ASN A 406 2.72 -17.88 -5.17
N GLY A 407 3.11 -16.86 -4.39
CA GLY A 407 3.28 -15.49 -4.86
C GLY A 407 4.30 -15.37 -5.99
N VAL A 408 5.49 -15.95 -5.82
CA VAL A 408 6.54 -15.95 -6.86
C VAL A 408 6.05 -16.67 -8.13
N LYS A 409 5.41 -17.85 -7.99
CA LYS A 409 4.81 -18.56 -9.12
C LYS A 409 3.79 -17.68 -9.86
N ALA A 410 2.86 -17.04 -9.15
CA ALA A 410 1.80 -16.24 -9.73
C ALA A 410 2.36 -15.04 -10.50
N PHE A 411 3.22 -14.22 -9.87
CA PHE A 411 3.81 -13.06 -10.54
C PHE A 411 4.69 -13.44 -11.73
N CYS A 412 5.57 -14.43 -11.58
CA CYS A 412 6.40 -14.89 -12.69
C CYS A 412 5.58 -15.47 -13.82
N GLY A 413 4.56 -16.27 -13.50
CA GLY A 413 3.72 -16.92 -14.49
C GLY A 413 2.91 -15.90 -15.32
N VAL A 414 2.22 -14.97 -14.66
CA VAL A 414 1.45 -13.94 -15.37
C VAL A 414 2.36 -13.04 -16.17
N THR A 415 3.52 -12.64 -15.63
CA THR A 415 4.50 -11.82 -16.38
C THR A 415 5.00 -12.57 -17.62
N ALA A 416 5.36 -13.84 -17.49
CA ALA A 416 5.77 -14.65 -18.64
C ALA A 416 4.65 -14.80 -19.68
N GLU A 417 3.38 -14.94 -19.26
CA GLU A 417 2.23 -14.97 -20.15
C GLU A 417 2.03 -13.67 -20.92
N LEU A 418 2.23 -12.52 -20.27
CA LEU A 418 2.08 -11.19 -20.86
C LEU A 418 3.24 -10.82 -21.79
N LEU A 419 4.44 -11.31 -21.50
CA LEU A 419 5.68 -10.99 -22.22
C LEU A 419 6.16 -12.10 -23.16
N LYS A 420 5.35 -13.14 -23.41
CA LYS A 420 5.69 -14.16 -24.40
C LYS A 420 5.51 -13.65 -25.83
N THR A 421 6.31 -14.20 -26.74
CA THR A 421 6.27 -13.96 -28.19
C THR A 421 4.98 -14.41 -28.85
#